data_e85e3bff8fecc1a87330cefe4924881e
#
_entry.id   e85e3bff8fecc1a87330cefe4924881e
#
_cell.length_a   1.000
_cell.length_b   1.000
_cell.length_c   1.000
_cell.angle_alpha   90.00
_cell.angle_beta   90.00
_cell.angle_gamma   90.00
#
_symmetry.space_group_name_H-M   'P 1'
#
loop_
_entity.id
_entity.type
_entity.pdbx_description
1 polymer ?
#
loop_
_entity_poly.entity_id
_entity_poly.type
_entity_poly.pdbx_seq_one_letter_code
_entity_poly.pdbx_strand_id
1 'polypeptide(L)'
;MKQKTGLQMSSSLPVMILLNLSGGTQDACSYFLRDHVFANAQTGNIVLMGCYLISEDLRNSIRYFLPVAFFALGVLMACLIHSRFRHTGKIHWRHLVLTLEIILLFIVGFIPGQLNWLANGLTSFACAMQVQSFRTVRGSAYASTMCIGNLRSGMDHFYKAITEKRKDELKTAAIYLTAIGSFTIGAACGHLTNHFSYRTIWISCGLLILCFLLMLIEEEDDLEAVEKKERKELKMEQKELKEEQKELQKEKAELKEEQHIIQELDEKIQHH
;
A
#
# COMPACT_ATOMS: atom_id res chain seq x y z
N MET A 1 -8.58 -5.87 -22.80
CA MET A 1 -8.54 -4.86 -21.72
C MET A 1 -7.09 -4.72 -21.28
N LYS A 2 -6.38 -3.67 -21.68
CA LYS A 2 -5.03 -3.35 -21.16
C LYS A 2 -5.18 -2.79 -19.74
N GLN A 3 -4.73 -3.55 -18.74
CA GLN A 3 -4.56 -3.05 -17.39
C GLN A 3 -3.64 -1.83 -17.44
N LYS A 4 -4.17 -0.65 -17.12
CA LYS A 4 -3.37 0.56 -16.89
C LYS A 4 -2.47 0.28 -15.69
N THR A 5 -1.18 0.12 -15.92
CA THR A 5 -0.13 0.11 -14.90
C THR A 5 0.11 1.54 -14.41
N GLY A 6 -0.86 2.13 -13.72
CA GLY A 6 -0.57 3.17 -12.76
C GLY A 6 0.08 2.47 -11.56
N LEU A 7 1.30 2.81 -11.20
CA LEU A 7 1.87 2.39 -9.92
C LEU A 7 0.92 2.88 -8.83
N GLN A 8 0.26 1.97 -8.13
CA GLN A 8 -0.54 2.36 -6.97
C GLN A 8 0.41 2.97 -5.93
N MET A 9 0.11 4.16 -5.49
CA MET A 9 0.89 5.03 -4.61
C MET A 9 1.33 4.35 -3.30
N SER A 10 0.49 3.49 -2.74
CA SER A 10 0.82 2.62 -1.59
C SER A 10 1.90 1.56 -1.88
N SER A 11 2.42 1.53 -3.11
CA SER A 11 3.55 0.69 -3.54
C SER A 11 4.80 1.54 -3.81
N SER A 12 4.87 2.77 -3.28
CA SER A 12 6.01 3.67 -3.46
C SER A 12 7.17 3.30 -2.53
N LEU A 13 8.39 3.67 -2.93
CA LEU A 13 9.60 3.40 -2.14
C LEU A 13 9.62 4.16 -0.79
N PRO A 14 9.22 5.45 -0.69
CA PRO A 14 9.15 6.16 0.58
C PRO A 14 8.18 5.51 1.57
N VAL A 15 6.99 5.10 1.13
CA VAL A 15 6.01 4.38 1.96
C VAL A 15 6.63 3.09 2.49
N MET A 16 7.28 2.30 1.62
CA MET A 16 7.97 1.08 2.04
C MET A 16 9.02 1.36 3.13
N ILE A 17 9.86 2.39 2.97
CA ILE A 17 10.90 2.75 3.94
C ILE A 17 10.26 3.09 5.31
N LEU A 18 9.23 3.92 5.33
CA LEU A 18 8.55 4.31 6.57
C LEU A 18 7.89 3.12 7.29
N LEU A 19 7.23 2.23 6.54
CA LEU A 19 6.63 1.01 7.09
C LEU A 19 7.69 0.08 7.69
N ASN A 20 8.85 -0.08 7.04
CA ASN A 20 9.93 -0.90 7.58
C ASN A 20 10.60 -0.27 8.80
N LEU A 21 10.86 1.04 8.80
CA LEU A 21 11.35 1.77 9.96
C LEU A 21 10.41 1.58 11.16
N SER A 22 9.10 1.74 10.94
CA SER A 22 8.08 1.50 11.96
C SER A 22 8.11 0.06 12.48
N GLY A 23 8.15 -0.93 11.59
CA GLY A 23 8.19 -2.34 11.95
C GLY A 23 9.43 -2.72 12.77
N GLY A 24 10.61 -2.22 12.38
CA GLY A 24 11.85 -2.40 13.15
C GLY A 24 11.76 -1.79 14.54
N THR A 25 11.23 -0.57 14.66
CA THR A 25 11.00 0.10 15.95
C THR A 25 10.04 -0.69 16.84
N GLN A 26 8.94 -1.24 16.27
CA GLN A 26 7.98 -2.07 16.98
C GLN A 26 8.63 -3.34 17.56
N ASP A 27 9.45 -4.04 16.76
CA ASP A 27 10.14 -5.25 17.20
C ASP A 27 11.19 -4.95 18.30
N ALA A 28 11.94 -3.87 18.17
CA ALA A 28 12.87 -3.45 19.22
C ALA A 28 12.13 -3.11 20.52
N CYS A 29 11.03 -2.36 20.46
CA CYS A 29 10.21 -2.03 21.63
C CYS A 29 9.63 -3.27 22.30
N SER A 30 9.04 -4.19 21.52
CA SER A 30 8.43 -5.41 22.07
C SER A 30 9.48 -6.35 22.68
N TYR A 31 10.63 -6.47 22.06
CA TYR A 31 11.69 -7.33 22.57
C TYR A 31 12.37 -6.77 23.82
N PHE A 32 12.82 -5.52 23.79
CA PHE A 32 13.61 -4.96 24.90
C PHE A 32 12.79 -4.44 26.08
N LEU A 33 11.52 -4.00 25.83
CA LEU A 33 10.68 -3.40 26.87
C LEU A 33 9.54 -4.32 27.33
N ARG A 34 9.19 -5.36 26.54
CA ARG A 34 7.99 -6.15 26.80
C ARG A 34 8.27 -7.65 26.71
N ASP A 35 9.05 -8.11 27.68
CA ASP A 35 9.25 -9.53 27.98
C ASP A 35 9.99 -10.35 26.90
N HIS A 36 10.82 -9.75 26.06
CA HIS A 36 11.62 -10.42 25.02
C HIS A 36 10.75 -11.22 23.99
N VAL A 37 9.60 -10.68 23.64
CA VAL A 37 8.72 -11.22 22.61
C VAL A 37 8.83 -10.37 21.36
N PHE A 38 9.05 -10.98 20.18
CA PHE A 38 8.97 -10.27 18.91
C PHE A 38 7.50 -10.11 18.49
N ALA A 39 7.03 -8.88 18.35
CA ALA A 39 5.67 -8.63 17.90
C ALA A 39 5.45 -8.99 16.43
N ASN A 40 6.48 -8.83 15.58
CA ASN A 40 6.38 -9.00 14.13
C ASN A 40 7.03 -10.31 13.64
N ALA A 41 8.10 -10.79 14.30
CA ALA A 41 8.85 -11.98 13.89
C ALA A 41 8.27 -13.26 14.50
N GLN A 42 7.16 -13.74 13.97
CA GLN A 42 6.40 -14.86 14.53
C GLN A 42 7.15 -16.20 14.56
N THR A 43 8.15 -16.42 13.70
CA THR A 43 8.95 -17.65 13.67
C THR A 43 9.63 -17.91 15.02
N GLY A 44 10.22 -16.89 15.65
CA GLY A 44 10.81 -16.99 16.97
C GLY A 44 9.78 -17.35 18.05
N ASN A 45 8.61 -16.73 18.00
CA ASN A 45 7.53 -17.03 18.94
C ASN A 45 7.03 -18.48 18.79
N ILE A 46 6.88 -19.00 17.58
CA ILE A 46 6.48 -20.39 17.32
C ILE A 46 7.52 -21.37 17.89
N VAL A 47 8.82 -21.11 17.68
CA VAL A 47 9.89 -21.96 18.21
C VAL A 47 9.87 -21.98 19.75
N LEU A 48 9.83 -20.80 20.38
CA LEU A 48 9.83 -20.68 21.83
C LEU A 48 8.55 -21.27 22.46
N MET A 49 7.41 -21.06 21.85
CA MET A 49 6.14 -21.69 22.24
C MET A 49 6.30 -23.22 22.30
N GLY A 50 6.84 -23.85 21.23
CA GLY A 50 7.04 -25.28 21.17
C GLY A 50 8.04 -25.79 22.23
N CYS A 51 9.14 -25.08 22.43
CA CYS A 51 10.12 -25.45 23.47
C CYS A 51 9.52 -25.41 24.89
N TYR A 52 8.81 -24.34 25.23
CA TYR A 52 8.18 -24.19 26.55
C TYR A 52 7.02 -25.19 26.75
N LEU A 53 6.31 -25.54 25.68
CA LEU A 53 5.25 -26.57 25.76
C LEU A 53 5.82 -27.94 26.18
N ILE A 54 6.95 -28.35 25.59
CA ILE A 54 7.62 -29.61 25.95
C ILE A 54 8.24 -29.58 27.34
N SER A 55 8.71 -28.39 27.77
CA SER A 55 9.27 -28.17 29.11
C SER A 55 8.20 -28.03 30.21
N GLU A 56 6.94 -28.28 29.89
CA GLU A 56 5.77 -28.13 30.78
C GLU A 56 5.58 -26.73 31.38
N ASP A 57 6.24 -25.73 30.82
CA ASP A 57 6.05 -24.31 31.17
C ASP A 57 4.92 -23.69 30.36
N LEU A 58 3.71 -24.04 30.69
CA LEU A 58 2.52 -23.59 30.00
C LEU A 58 2.37 -22.07 30.01
N ARG A 59 2.83 -21.40 31.08
CA ARG A 59 2.77 -19.93 31.20
C ARG A 59 3.60 -19.25 30.13
N ASN A 60 4.85 -19.64 29.95
CA ASN A 60 5.72 -19.11 28.92
C ASN A 60 5.28 -19.56 27.52
N SER A 61 4.79 -20.79 27.36
CA SER A 61 4.22 -21.24 26.09
C SER A 61 3.06 -20.35 25.62
N ILE A 62 2.10 -20.04 26.50
CA ILE A 62 0.97 -19.13 26.21
C ILE A 62 1.48 -17.72 25.87
N ARG A 63 2.49 -17.22 26.56
CA ARG A 63 3.09 -15.91 26.32
C ARG A 63 3.59 -15.74 24.86
N TYR A 64 4.17 -16.78 24.26
CA TYR A 64 4.63 -16.78 22.88
C TYR A 64 3.53 -17.18 21.88
N PHE A 65 2.50 -17.91 22.32
CA PHE A 65 1.33 -18.24 21.51
C PHE A 65 0.46 -16.99 21.20
N LEU A 66 0.25 -16.11 22.20
CA LEU A 66 -0.65 -14.98 22.05
C LEU A 66 -0.28 -14.04 20.88
N PRO A 67 0.98 -13.59 20.68
CA PRO A 67 1.35 -12.78 19.52
C PRO A 67 1.05 -13.48 18.19
N VAL A 68 1.25 -14.79 18.09
CA VAL A 68 0.92 -15.58 16.88
C VAL A 68 -0.60 -15.57 16.61
N ALA A 69 -1.40 -15.79 17.65
CA ALA A 69 -2.86 -15.75 17.53
C ALA A 69 -3.38 -14.36 17.14
N PHE A 70 -2.86 -13.30 17.76
CA PHE A 70 -3.20 -11.92 17.43
C PHE A 70 -2.76 -11.54 16.01
N PHE A 71 -1.58 -12.02 15.57
CA PHE A 71 -1.13 -11.84 14.20
C PHE A 71 -2.11 -12.46 13.20
N ALA A 72 -2.54 -13.70 13.43
CA ALA A 72 -3.53 -14.36 12.59
C ALA A 72 -4.86 -13.58 12.53
N LEU A 73 -5.34 -13.09 13.67
CA LEU A 73 -6.53 -12.24 13.73
C LEU A 73 -6.35 -10.92 12.97
N GLY A 74 -5.16 -10.31 13.05
CA GLY A 74 -4.83 -9.09 12.31
C GLY A 74 -4.86 -9.29 10.79
N VAL A 75 -4.33 -10.42 10.30
CA VAL A 75 -4.44 -10.79 8.87
C VAL A 75 -5.91 -10.92 8.46
N LEU A 76 -6.73 -11.63 9.25
CA LEU A 76 -8.16 -11.78 8.99
C LEU A 76 -8.89 -10.42 8.97
N MET A 77 -8.57 -9.55 9.92
CA MET A 77 -9.15 -8.19 9.97
C MET A 77 -8.79 -7.39 8.71
N ALA A 78 -7.52 -7.41 8.27
CA ALA A 78 -7.11 -6.74 7.04
C ALA A 78 -7.84 -7.28 5.81
N CYS A 79 -8.06 -8.60 5.73
CA CYS A 79 -8.85 -9.23 4.66
C CYS A 79 -10.31 -8.75 4.69
N LEU A 80 -10.92 -8.65 5.87
CA LEU A 80 -12.29 -8.14 6.05
C LEU A 80 -12.40 -6.67 5.62
N ILE A 81 -11.46 -5.83 6.06
CA ILE A 81 -11.40 -4.41 5.65
C ILE A 81 -11.27 -4.31 4.13
N HIS A 82 -10.33 -5.06 3.54
CA HIS A 82 -10.14 -5.07 2.10
C HIS A 82 -11.40 -5.50 1.35
N SER A 83 -12.05 -6.59 1.75
CA SER A 83 -13.25 -7.11 1.08
C SER A 83 -14.44 -6.12 1.16
N ARG A 84 -14.58 -5.42 2.31
CA ARG A 84 -15.70 -4.51 2.55
C ARG A 84 -15.51 -3.14 1.89
N PHE A 85 -14.27 -2.62 1.87
CA PHE A 85 -13.99 -1.22 1.51
C PHE A 85 -13.24 -1.04 0.19
N ARG A 86 -12.81 -2.12 -0.50
CA ARG A 86 -12.04 -2.00 -1.76
C ARG A 86 -12.80 -1.31 -2.90
N HIS A 87 -14.12 -1.26 -2.84
CA HIS A 87 -14.98 -0.64 -3.87
C HIS A 87 -15.65 0.65 -3.40
N THR A 88 -15.38 1.09 -2.17
CA THR A 88 -15.96 2.31 -1.62
C THR A 88 -15.08 3.49 -1.99
N GLY A 89 -15.45 4.24 -3.05
CA GLY A 89 -14.63 5.25 -3.70
C GLY A 89 -14.30 6.54 -2.92
N LYS A 90 -14.52 6.59 -1.60
CA LYS A 90 -14.30 7.82 -0.80
C LYS A 90 -13.03 7.82 0.04
N ILE A 91 -12.54 6.68 0.47
CA ILE A 91 -11.30 6.54 1.25
C ILE A 91 -10.66 5.23 0.84
N HIS A 92 -9.40 5.28 0.47
CA HIS A 92 -8.67 4.07 0.13
C HIS A 92 -8.55 3.18 1.38
N TRP A 93 -8.95 1.90 1.30
CA TRP A 93 -8.99 0.97 2.43
C TRP A 93 -7.67 0.85 3.21
N ARG A 94 -6.51 1.12 2.57
CA ARG A 94 -5.19 1.14 3.23
C ARG A 94 -5.04 2.29 4.22
N HIS A 95 -5.67 3.46 3.98
CA HIS A 95 -5.70 4.54 4.95
C HIS A 95 -6.44 4.14 6.23
N LEU A 96 -7.53 3.36 6.09
CA LEU A 96 -8.26 2.83 7.25
C LEU A 96 -7.37 1.87 8.06
N VAL A 97 -6.61 1.00 7.38
CA VAL A 97 -5.66 0.09 8.06
C VAL A 97 -4.58 0.86 8.82
N LEU A 98 -3.94 1.86 8.18
CA LEU A 98 -2.94 2.70 8.86
C LEU A 98 -3.54 3.47 10.06
N THR A 99 -4.75 4.00 9.92
CA THR A 99 -5.43 4.68 11.01
C THR A 99 -5.65 3.74 12.20
N LEU A 100 -6.14 2.53 11.97
CA LEU A 100 -6.32 1.53 13.02
C LEU A 100 -4.99 1.13 13.67
N GLU A 101 -3.94 0.94 12.87
CA GLU A 101 -2.60 0.64 13.36
C GLU A 101 -2.07 1.76 14.26
N ILE A 102 -2.17 3.03 13.84
CA ILE A 102 -1.74 4.20 14.62
C ILE A 102 -2.50 4.24 15.96
N ILE A 103 -3.82 4.06 15.95
CA ILE A 103 -4.64 4.06 17.17
C ILE A 103 -4.22 2.93 18.11
N LEU A 104 -4.03 1.72 17.60
CA LEU A 104 -3.62 0.56 18.40
C LEU A 104 -2.24 0.78 19.03
N LEU A 105 -1.24 1.22 18.25
CA LEU A 105 0.10 1.48 18.77
C LEU A 105 0.12 2.66 19.75
N PHE A 106 -0.72 3.66 19.54
CA PHE A 106 -0.88 4.75 20.50
C PHE A 106 -1.40 4.24 21.85
N ILE A 107 -2.42 3.37 21.85
CA ILE A 107 -2.97 2.71 23.04
C ILE A 107 -1.89 1.84 23.70
N VAL A 108 -1.13 1.07 22.91
CA VAL A 108 -0.02 0.22 23.41
C VAL A 108 0.98 1.00 24.25
N GLY A 109 1.27 2.25 23.90
CA GLY A 109 2.18 3.12 24.67
C GLY A 109 1.72 3.46 26.09
N PHE A 110 0.44 3.29 26.42
CA PHE A 110 -0.13 3.46 27.77
C PHE A 110 -0.24 2.17 28.57
N ILE A 111 -0.11 1.00 27.93
CA ILE A 111 -0.27 -0.29 28.61
C ILE A 111 0.90 -0.53 29.57
N PRO A 112 0.64 -0.75 30.86
CA PRO A 112 1.68 -0.99 31.85
C PRO A 112 2.34 -2.36 31.67
N GLY A 113 3.54 -2.55 32.24
CA GLY A 113 4.33 -3.78 32.09
C GLY A 113 3.64 -5.06 32.58
N GLN A 114 2.70 -4.97 33.52
CA GLN A 114 1.92 -6.13 33.97
C GLN A 114 1.04 -6.74 32.86
N LEU A 115 0.73 -5.95 31.85
CA LEU A 115 -0.09 -6.34 30.69
C LEU A 115 0.74 -6.45 29.37
N ASN A 116 2.03 -6.80 29.48
CA ASN A 116 2.90 -6.97 28.31
C ASN A 116 2.34 -7.95 27.29
N TRP A 117 1.66 -9.02 27.73
CA TRP A 117 1.01 -9.97 26.85
C TRP A 117 -0.02 -9.31 25.91
N LEU A 118 -0.81 -8.36 26.45
CA LEU A 118 -1.79 -7.60 25.68
C LEU A 118 -1.10 -6.61 24.73
N ALA A 119 -0.08 -5.91 25.22
CA ALA A 119 0.69 -4.97 24.41
C ALA A 119 1.36 -5.65 23.22
N ASN A 120 2.01 -6.81 23.44
CA ASN A 120 2.64 -7.60 22.38
C ASN A 120 1.59 -8.15 21.41
N GLY A 121 0.44 -8.63 21.90
CA GLY A 121 -0.68 -9.08 21.07
C GLY A 121 -1.22 -7.96 20.17
N LEU A 122 -1.51 -6.79 20.72
CA LEU A 122 -2.02 -5.64 19.95
C LEU A 122 -1.01 -5.14 18.91
N THR A 123 0.29 -5.12 19.25
CA THR A 123 1.35 -4.77 18.30
C THR A 123 1.44 -5.80 17.18
N SER A 124 1.37 -7.10 17.48
CA SER A 124 1.33 -8.17 16.48
C SER A 124 0.11 -8.07 15.57
N PHE A 125 -1.06 -7.79 16.13
CA PHE A 125 -2.29 -7.59 15.38
C PHE A 125 -2.18 -6.40 14.41
N ALA A 126 -1.68 -5.25 14.88
CA ALA A 126 -1.48 -4.05 14.10
C ALA A 126 -0.49 -4.29 12.94
N CYS A 127 0.67 -4.89 13.24
CA CYS A 127 1.66 -5.26 12.23
C CYS A 127 1.10 -6.23 11.18
N ALA A 128 0.33 -7.22 11.59
CA ALA A 128 -0.29 -8.18 10.66
C ALA A 128 -1.22 -7.49 9.67
N MET A 129 -2.00 -6.50 10.12
CA MET A 129 -2.82 -5.67 9.23
C MET A 129 -1.96 -4.90 8.22
N GLN A 130 -0.83 -4.32 8.64
CA GLN A 130 0.12 -3.64 7.77
C GLN A 130 0.70 -4.60 6.71
N VAL A 131 1.27 -5.72 7.15
CA VAL A 131 1.89 -6.72 6.26
C VAL A 131 0.89 -7.23 5.21
N GLN A 132 -0.34 -7.50 5.61
CA GLN A 132 -1.38 -7.99 4.69
C GLN A 132 -1.83 -6.91 3.69
N SER A 133 -1.78 -5.64 4.07
CA SER A 133 -2.27 -4.52 3.26
C SER A 133 -1.22 -3.98 2.29
N PHE A 134 0.06 -4.02 2.66
CA PHE A 134 1.18 -3.48 1.89
C PHE A 134 2.08 -4.60 1.37
N ARG A 135 1.61 -5.32 0.35
CA ARG A 135 2.24 -6.54 -0.17
C ARG A 135 3.12 -6.33 -1.40
N THR A 136 3.16 -5.14 -1.95
CA THR A 136 3.90 -4.83 -3.18
C THR A 136 4.63 -3.50 -3.06
N VAL A 137 5.82 -3.42 -3.66
CA VAL A 137 6.59 -2.20 -3.86
C VAL A 137 7.09 -2.16 -5.31
N ARG A 138 6.76 -1.10 -6.04
CA ARG A 138 7.11 -0.94 -7.46
C ARG A 138 6.82 -2.18 -8.32
N GLY A 139 5.72 -2.88 -8.04
CA GLY A 139 5.32 -4.10 -8.75
C GLY A 139 5.97 -5.39 -8.26
N SER A 140 6.92 -5.34 -7.33
CA SER A 140 7.56 -6.51 -6.74
C SER A 140 6.85 -6.95 -5.46
N ALA A 141 6.67 -8.25 -5.25
CA ALA A 141 6.11 -8.79 -4.01
C ALA A 141 7.06 -8.52 -2.84
N TYR A 142 6.51 -8.03 -1.74
CA TYR A 142 7.26 -7.55 -0.60
C TYR A 142 6.47 -7.77 0.69
N ALA A 143 7.17 -7.86 1.81
CA ALA A 143 6.54 -7.89 3.13
C ALA A 143 7.33 -6.99 4.10
N SER A 144 6.64 -6.01 4.72
CA SER A 144 7.28 -4.91 5.45
C SER A 144 8.15 -5.35 6.65
N THR A 145 7.85 -6.47 7.28
CA THR A 145 8.57 -6.94 8.48
C THR A 145 9.23 -8.32 8.30
N MET A 146 9.13 -8.91 7.11
CA MET A 146 9.67 -10.24 6.83
C MET A 146 11.06 -10.17 6.16
N CYS A 147 12.09 -9.88 6.94
CA CYS A 147 13.45 -9.69 6.42
C CYS A 147 13.99 -10.89 5.65
N ILE A 148 13.71 -12.15 6.09
CA ILE A 148 14.20 -13.37 5.42
C ILE A 148 13.62 -13.53 4.01
N GLY A 149 12.32 -13.27 3.84
CA GLY A 149 11.68 -13.33 2.51
C GLY A 149 12.24 -12.28 1.56
N ASN A 150 12.44 -11.06 2.07
CA ASN A 150 13.03 -9.96 1.32
C ASN A 150 14.52 -10.24 0.98
N LEU A 151 15.29 -10.82 1.89
CA LEU A 151 16.69 -11.20 1.65
C LEU A 151 16.79 -12.26 0.54
N ARG A 152 15.96 -13.31 0.61
CA ARG A 152 15.92 -14.33 -0.42
C ARG A 152 15.61 -13.72 -1.80
N SER A 153 14.56 -12.92 -1.90
CA SER A 153 14.17 -12.29 -3.15
C SER A 153 15.25 -11.31 -3.66
N GLY A 154 15.84 -10.53 -2.75
CA GLY A 154 16.94 -9.62 -3.08
C GLY A 154 18.16 -10.33 -3.67
N MET A 155 18.55 -11.47 -3.08
CA MET A 155 19.68 -12.26 -3.57
C MET A 155 19.38 -12.97 -4.90
N ASP A 156 18.14 -13.44 -5.12
CA ASP A 156 17.73 -14.02 -6.42
C ASP A 156 17.83 -12.97 -7.55
N HIS A 157 17.31 -11.77 -7.32
CA HIS A 157 17.41 -10.67 -8.28
C HIS A 157 18.87 -10.20 -8.49
N PHE A 158 19.67 -10.19 -7.43
CA PHE A 158 21.09 -9.85 -7.50
C PHE A 158 21.87 -10.87 -8.36
N TYR A 159 21.60 -12.15 -8.16
CA TYR A 159 22.20 -13.23 -8.98
C TYR A 159 21.83 -13.07 -10.46
N LYS A 160 20.54 -12.84 -10.78
CA LYS A 160 20.10 -12.60 -12.16
C LYS A 160 20.73 -11.34 -12.76
N ALA A 161 20.92 -10.28 -11.97
CA ALA A 161 21.58 -9.07 -12.41
C ALA A 161 23.04 -9.32 -12.88
N ILE A 162 23.77 -10.20 -12.18
CA ILE A 162 25.14 -10.55 -12.51
C ILE A 162 25.21 -11.50 -13.71
N THR A 163 24.39 -12.56 -13.71
CA THR A 163 24.44 -13.62 -14.73
C THR A 163 23.86 -13.17 -16.07
N GLU A 164 22.75 -12.43 -16.05
CA GLU A 164 22.04 -11.97 -17.23
C GLU A 164 22.40 -10.54 -17.63
N LYS A 165 23.28 -9.86 -16.86
CA LYS A 165 23.70 -8.46 -17.05
C LYS A 165 22.54 -7.46 -17.14
N ARG A 166 21.45 -7.70 -16.40
CA ARG A 166 20.22 -6.92 -16.43
C ARG A 166 20.20 -5.87 -15.33
N LYS A 167 20.29 -4.60 -15.71
CA LYS A 167 20.27 -3.47 -14.76
C LYS A 167 18.96 -3.34 -13.99
N ASP A 168 17.83 -3.82 -14.53
CA ASP A 168 16.53 -3.75 -13.85
C ASP A 168 16.46 -4.72 -12.69
N GLU A 169 17.08 -5.89 -12.80
CA GLU A 169 17.22 -6.86 -11.70
C GLU A 169 18.04 -6.28 -10.54
N LEU A 170 19.11 -5.53 -10.86
CA LEU A 170 19.91 -4.84 -9.82
C LEU A 170 19.11 -3.79 -9.06
N LYS A 171 18.25 -3.01 -9.75
CA LYS A 171 17.35 -2.07 -9.10
C LYS A 171 16.36 -2.77 -8.17
N THR A 172 15.80 -3.89 -8.61
CA THR A 172 14.88 -4.69 -7.79
C THR A 172 15.59 -5.28 -6.56
N ALA A 173 16.81 -5.82 -6.72
CA ALA A 173 17.64 -6.27 -5.61
C ALA A 173 17.89 -5.14 -4.59
N ALA A 174 18.22 -3.93 -5.07
CA ALA A 174 18.44 -2.77 -4.22
C ALA A 174 17.18 -2.38 -3.41
N ILE A 175 15.98 -2.50 -3.97
CA ILE A 175 14.72 -2.27 -3.24
C ILE A 175 14.60 -3.22 -2.04
N TYR A 176 14.84 -4.52 -2.23
CA TYR A 176 14.78 -5.50 -1.14
C TYR A 176 15.83 -5.24 -0.05
N LEU A 177 17.06 -4.89 -0.44
CA LEU A 177 18.12 -4.54 0.51
C LEU A 177 17.80 -3.24 1.26
N THR A 178 17.19 -2.25 0.58
CA THR A 178 16.70 -1.04 1.23
C THR A 178 15.59 -1.35 2.25
N ALA A 179 14.71 -2.30 1.95
CA ALA A 179 13.67 -2.73 2.90
C ALA A 179 14.29 -3.31 4.19
N ILE A 180 15.29 -4.19 4.05
CA ILE A 180 16.00 -4.78 5.21
C ILE A 180 16.79 -3.69 5.95
N GLY A 181 17.52 -2.83 5.24
CA GLY A 181 18.29 -1.75 5.83
C GLY A 181 17.43 -0.77 6.64
N SER A 182 16.27 -0.36 6.09
CA SER A 182 15.33 0.51 6.80
C SER A 182 14.73 -0.17 8.02
N PHE A 183 14.38 -1.45 7.97
CA PHE A 183 13.96 -2.20 9.15
C PHE A 183 15.04 -2.23 10.23
N THR A 184 16.30 -2.52 9.86
CA THR A 184 17.44 -2.54 10.78
C THR A 184 17.68 -1.17 11.43
N ILE A 185 17.59 -0.08 10.65
CA ILE A 185 17.70 1.28 11.19
C ILE A 185 16.54 1.57 12.16
N GLY A 186 15.32 1.18 11.83
CA GLY A 186 14.18 1.32 12.72
C GLY A 186 14.37 0.58 14.04
N ALA A 187 14.87 -0.65 14.00
CA ALA A 187 15.19 -1.44 15.21
C ALA A 187 16.29 -0.77 16.04
N ALA A 188 17.35 -0.26 15.41
CA ALA A 188 18.42 0.46 16.10
C ALA A 188 17.90 1.73 16.78
N CYS A 189 17.10 2.54 16.09
CA CYS A 189 16.46 3.74 16.65
C CYS A 189 15.52 3.38 17.82
N GLY A 190 14.71 2.34 17.67
CA GLY A 190 13.85 1.83 18.73
C GLY A 190 14.65 1.42 19.96
N HIS A 191 15.75 0.70 19.77
CA HIS A 191 16.62 0.29 20.88
C HIS A 191 17.29 1.48 21.58
N LEU A 192 17.83 2.43 20.85
CA LEU A 192 18.47 3.62 21.42
C LEU A 192 17.51 4.46 22.28
N THR A 193 16.23 4.47 21.95
CA THR A 193 15.21 5.23 22.66
C THR A 193 14.49 4.44 23.76
N ASN A 194 14.74 3.14 23.89
CA ASN A 194 14.12 2.27 24.91
C ASN A 194 14.43 2.68 26.36
N HIS A 195 15.50 3.43 26.60
CA HIS A 195 15.82 3.95 27.94
C HIS A 195 14.77 4.92 28.48
N PHE A 196 13.87 5.45 27.61
CA PHE A 196 12.95 6.49 28.04
C PHE A 196 11.61 5.95 28.56
N SER A 197 10.99 4.97 27.95
CA SER A 197 9.70 4.41 28.41
C SER A 197 9.06 3.45 27.38
N TYR A 198 7.99 2.74 27.79
CA TYR A 198 7.05 2.05 26.88
C TYR A 198 6.49 2.96 25.78
N ARG A 199 6.51 4.27 25.96
CA ARG A 199 6.09 5.29 24.99
C ARG A 199 7.01 5.40 23.77
N THR A 200 8.18 4.77 23.77
CA THR A 200 9.04 4.65 22.58
C THR A 200 8.31 4.12 21.36
N ILE A 201 7.27 3.29 21.55
CA ILE A 201 6.40 2.81 20.48
C ILE A 201 5.72 3.95 19.70
N TRP A 202 5.57 5.15 20.26
CA TRP A 202 4.99 6.31 19.58
C TRP A 202 5.86 6.87 18.46
N ILE A 203 7.14 6.50 18.39
CA ILE A 203 7.99 6.77 17.24
C ILE A 203 7.39 6.08 15.99
N SER A 204 6.93 4.83 16.16
CA SER A 204 6.21 4.13 15.09
C SER A 204 4.93 4.86 14.68
N CYS A 205 4.17 5.40 15.65
CA CYS A 205 2.98 6.22 15.32
C CYS A 205 3.36 7.43 14.47
N GLY A 206 4.45 8.14 14.80
CA GLY A 206 4.94 9.28 14.03
C GLY A 206 5.34 8.90 12.60
N LEU A 207 6.06 7.78 12.43
CA LEU A 207 6.43 7.25 11.11
C LEU A 207 5.21 6.85 10.28
N LEU A 208 4.20 6.23 10.90
CA LEU A 208 2.95 5.83 10.23
C LEU A 208 2.07 7.04 9.89
N ILE A 209 2.04 8.09 10.73
CA ILE A 209 1.37 9.35 10.39
C ILE A 209 2.05 10.00 9.17
N LEU A 210 3.38 10.03 9.12
CA LEU A 210 4.10 10.54 7.96
C LEU A 210 3.79 9.69 6.71
N CYS A 211 3.75 8.37 6.85
CA CYS A 211 3.36 7.47 5.79
C CYS A 211 1.93 7.76 5.28
N PHE A 212 0.99 7.96 6.20
CA PHE A 212 -0.39 8.31 5.90
C PHE A 212 -0.50 9.63 5.12
N LEU A 213 0.23 10.68 5.57
CA LEU A 213 0.24 11.98 4.90
C LEU A 213 0.85 11.91 3.50
N LEU A 214 1.95 11.15 3.33
CA LEU A 214 2.55 10.94 2.01
C LEU A 214 1.56 10.25 1.05
N MET A 215 0.84 9.25 1.53
CA MET A 215 -0.16 8.57 0.70
C MET A 215 -1.33 9.49 0.30
N LEU A 216 -1.74 10.43 1.17
CA LEU A 216 -2.78 11.40 0.84
C LEU A 216 -2.34 12.38 -0.25
N ILE A 217 -1.13 12.94 -0.13
CA ILE A 217 -0.59 13.89 -1.11
C ILE A 217 -0.48 13.24 -2.49
N GLU A 218 0.03 12.03 -2.52
CA GLU A 218 0.18 11.27 -3.75
C GLU A 218 -1.18 10.91 -4.39
N GLU A 219 -2.20 10.56 -3.61
CA GLU A 219 -3.55 10.27 -4.12
C GLU A 219 -4.21 11.50 -4.74
N GLU A 220 -3.95 12.69 -4.17
CA GLU A 220 -4.43 13.97 -4.69
C GLU A 220 -3.79 14.33 -6.03
N ASP A 221 -2.47 14.13 -6.17
CA ASP A 221 -1.72 14.33 -7.42
C ASP A 221 -2.21 13.41 -8.56
N ASP A 222 -2.51 12.14 -8.25
CA ASP A 222 -3.04 11.18 -9.22
C ASP A 222 -4.46 11.55 -9.67
N LEU A 223 -5.32 12.00 -8.76
CA LEU A 223 -6.68 12.46 -9.07
C LEU A 223 -6.63 13.68 -10.00
N GLU A 224 -5.77 14.67 -9.72
CA GLU A 224 -5.57 15.83 -10.59
C GLU A 224 -5.06 15.44 -11.98
N ALA A 225 -4.14 14.47 -12.06
CA ALA A 225 -3.60 14.00 -13.34
C ALA A 225 -4.68 13.29 -14.18
N VAL A 226 -5.54 12.48 -13.56
CA VAL A 226 -6.68 11.83 -14.21
C VAL A 226 -7.68 12.87 -14.69
N GLU A 227 -8.05 13.84 -13.85
CA GLU A 227 -9.00 14.92 -14.21
C GLU A 227 -8.46 15.77 -15.38
N LYS A 228 -7.17 16.13 -15.37
CA LYS A 228 -6.52 16.84 -16.48
C LYS A 228 -6.55 16.04 -17.79
N LYS A 229 -6.45 14.72 -17.70
CA LYS A 229 -6.50 13.84 -18.88
C LYS A 229 -7.93 13.76 -19.43
N GLU A 230 -8.92 13.54 -18.59
CA GLU A 230 -10.34 13.52 -18.99
C GLU A 230 -10.79 14.85 -19.60
N ARG A 231 -10.36 15.97 -19.00
CA ARG A 231 -10.63 17.31 -19.58
C ARG A 231 -10.00 17.51 -20.97
N LYS A 232 -8.84 16.91 -21.23
CA LYS A 232 -8.22 16.97 -22.57
C LYS A 232 -8.96 16.09 -23.58
N GLU A 233 -9.33 14.88 -23.19
CA GLU A 233 -10.10 13.96 -24.03
C GLU A 233 -11.46 14.61 -24.40
N LEU A 234 -12.17 15.19 -23.41
CA LEU A 234 -13.45 15.88 -23.64
C LEU A 234 -13.33 17.08 -24.59
N LYS A 235 -12.23 17.85 -24.50
CA LYS A 235 -11.99 18.96 -25.41
C LYS A 235 -11.70 18.51 -26.85
N MET A 236 -11.05 17.39 -27.03
CA MET A 236 -10.79 16.80 -28.34
C MET A 236 -12.11 16.34 -28.97
N GLU A 237 -12.91 15.61 -28.21
CA GLU A 237 -14.24 15.13 -28.65
C GLU A 237 -15.18 16.30 -29.01
N GLN A 238 -15.20 17.37 -28.20
CA GLN A 238 -15.96 18.57 -28.52
C GLN A 238 -15.49 19.28 -29.80
N LYS A 239 -14.19 19.20 -30.11
CA LYS A 239 -13.65 19.78 -31.34
C LYS A 239 -14.06 18.95 -32.55
N GLU A 240 -13.95 17.63 -32.47
CA GLU A 240 -14.37 16.71 -33.52
C GLU A 240 -15.88 16.88 -33.82
N LEU A 241 -16.70 16.95 -32.77
CA LEU A 241 -18.15 17.17 -32.91
C LEU A 241 -18.49 18.49 -33.59
N LYS A 242 -17.72 19.56 -33.34
CA LYS A 242 -17.89 20.85 -34.01
C LYS A 242 -17.48 20.81 -35.49
N GLU A 243 -16.46 20.04 -35.81
CA GLU A 243 -16.02 19.86 -37.20
C GLU A 243 -17.07 19.05 -37.96
N GLU A 244 -17.59 17.97 -37.40
CA GLU A 244 -18.68 17.16 -37.98
C GLU A 244 -19.98 17.99 -38.18
N GLN A 245 -20.34 18.82 -37.20
CA GLN A 245 -21.49 19.73 -37.33
C GLN A 245 -21.34 20.73 -38.49
N LYS A 246 -20.09 21.23 -38.71
CA LYS A 246 -19.83 22.14 -39.84
C LYS A 246 -19.91 21.43 -41.20
N GLU A 247 -19.44 20.19 -41.29
CA GLU A 247 -19.57 19.37 -42.50
C GLU A 247 -21.04 19.08 -42.81
N LEU A 248 -21.78 18.68 -41.78
CA LEU A 248 -23.22 18.44 -41.92
C LEU A 248 -24.02 19.70 -42.36
N GLN A 249 -23.59 20.88 -41.89
CA GLN A 249 -24.19 22.15 -42.33
C GLN A 249 -23.89 22.47 -43.80
N LYS A 250 -22.65 22.16 -44.27
CA LYS A 250 -22.31 22.32 -45.70
C LYS A 250 -23.10 21.37 -46.59
N GLU A 251 -23.20 20.12 -46.22
CA GLU A 251 -23.97 19.11 -46.95
C GLU A 251 -25.45 19.48 -47.04
N LYS A 252 -26.03 19.98 -45.95
CA LYS A 252 -27.41 20.49 -45.96
C LYS A 252 -27.59 21.73 -46.83
N ALA A 253 -26.57 22.58 -46.99
CA ALA A 253 -26.63 23.75 -47.86
C ALA A 253 -26.59 23.31 -49.35
N GLU A 254 -25.70 22.38 -49.70
CA GLU A 254 -25.56 21.79 -51.02
C GLU A 254 -26.86 21.08 -51.46
N LEU A 255 -27.47 20.27 -50.59
CA LEU A 255 -28.74 19.60 -50.81
C LEU A 255 -29.88 20.59 -51.06
N LYS A 256 -29.92 21.72 -50.38
CA LYS A 256 -30.93 22.77 -50.63
C LYS A 256 -30.74 23.45 -52.00
N GLU A 257 -29.52 23.64 -52.41
CA GLU A 257 -29.20 24.20 -53.72
C GLU A 257 -29.58 23.25 -54.86
N GLU A 258 -29.31 21.97 -54.69
CA GLU A 258 -29.78 20.92 -55.65
C GLU A 258 -31.32 20.86 -55.72
N GLN A 259 -32.03 20.90 -54.62
CA GLN A 259 -33.49 20.94 -54.57
C GLN A 259 -34.07 22.15 -55.28
N HIS A 260 -33.42 23.32 -55.17
CA HIS A 260 -33.85 24.53 -55.88
C HIS A 260 -33.66 24.39 -57.38
N ILE A 261 -32.54 23.81 -57.83
CA ILE A 261 -32.28 23.56 -59.27
C ILE A 261 -33.30 22.57 -59.85
N ILE A 262 -33.63 21.50 -59.12
CA ILE A 262 -34.65 20.54 -59.54
C ILE A 262 -36.03 21.22 -59.68
N GLN A 263 -36.39 22.07 -58.75
CA GLN A 263 -37.66 22.79 -58.77
C GLN A 263 -37.76 23.74 -59.95
N GLU A 264 -36.68 24.49 -60.28
CA GLU A 264 -36.60 25.33 -61.46
C GLU A 264 -36.70 24.54 -62.78
N LEU A 265 -36.14 23.32 -62.82
CA LEU A 265 -36.21 22.44 -63.98
C LEU A 265 -37.62 21.92 -64.18
N ASP A 266 -38.30 21.51 -63.11
CA ASP A 266 -39.70 21.04 -63.18
C ASP A 266 -40.68 22.14 -63.63
N GLU A 267 -40.49 23.40 -63.18
CA GLU A 267 -41.28 24.55 -63.62
C GLU A 267 -41.06 24.84 -65.11
N LYS A 268 -39.87 24.68 -65.67
CA LYS A 268 -39.58 24.83 -67.09
C LYS A 268 -40.16 23.73 -67.94
N ILE A 269 -40.27 22.53 -67.42
CA ILE A 269 -40.90 21.39 -68.14
C ILE A 269 -42.43 21.50 -68.19
N GLN A 270 -43.04 22.11 -67.15
CA GLN A 270 -44.54 22.32 -67.17
C GLN A 270 -45.00 23.48 -68.06
N HIS A 271 -44.10 24.33 -68.52
CA HIS A 271 -44.42 25.45 -69.42
C HIS A 271 -44.07 25.22 -70.86
N HIS A 272 -43.74 23.97 -71.23
CA HIS A 272 -43.58 23.52 -72.61
C HIS A 272 -44.58 22.40 -72.97
#